data_fc3629fe683f89b66cbf273466bb581f
#
_entry.id   fc3629fe683f89b66cbf273466bb581f
#
_cell.length_a   1.000
_cell.length_b   1.000
_cell.length_c   1.000
_cell.angle_alpha   90.00
_cell.angle_beta   90.00
_cell.angle_gamma   90.00
#
_symmetry.space_group_name_H-M   'P 1'
#
loop_
_entity.id
_entity.type
_entity.pdbx_description
1 polymer ?
#
loop_
_entity_poly.entity_id
_entity_poly.type
_entity_poly.pdbx_seq_one_letter_code
_entity_poly.pdbx_strand_id
1 'polypeptide(L)'
;LVGSEMCIRDRYINIYGRSYLSDGKLKLDHTTNGVDLFFKGETLSVTLKASANSYMRVFIDDDTEGRRLAVSIGTKSYVVAQGLEAGNHKIRIVKITEMQDATWEVQSFSAEGFFAAPAKSELKLEFIGDSITAGYGVLGKQSDQKTIMNSDASKTYAYLTAQKMNADYSVIAWSGICTKAPLWGPGM
;
A
#
# COMPACT_ATOMS: atom_id res chain seq x y z
N LEU A 1 -13.42 -24.21 -11.82
CA LEU A 1 -13.88 -23.20 -10.84
C LEU A 1 -13.59 -21.85 -11.43
N VAL A 2 -14.63 -21.12 -11.79
CA VAL A 2 -14.51 -19.74 -12.28
C VAL A 2 -14.35 -18.88 -11.03
N GLY A 3 -13.14 -18.40 -10.77
CA GLY A 3 -12.91 -17.41 -9.73
C GLY A 3 -13.72 -16.14 -10.01
N SER A 4 -14.24 -15.51 -8.97
CA SER A 4 -14.93 -14.23 -9.14
C SER A 4 -13.89 -13.10 -9.28
N GLU A 5 -14.05 -12.29 -10.31
CA GLU A 5 -13.35 -11.02 -10.46
C GLU A 5 -14.18 -9.93 -9.79
N MET A 6 -13.55 -9.16 -8.92
CA MET A 6 -14.18 -8.05 -8.24
C MET A 6 -13.63 -6.73 -8.76
N CYS A 7 -14.52 -5.95 -9.41
CA CYS A 7 -14.28 -4.51 -9.55
C CYS A 7 -14.28 -3.87 -8.15
N ILE A 8 -13.47 -2.84 -7.94
CA ILE A 8 -13.31 -2.19 -6.65
C ILE A 8 -14.65 -1.62 -6.18
N ARG A 9 -15.18 -2.16 -5.09
CA ARG A 9 -16.42 -1.72 -4.43
C ARG A 9 -16.18 -1.55 -2.95
N ASP A 10 -16.62 -0.45 -2.39
CA ASP A 10 -16.37 -0.03 -1.01
C ASP A 10 -16.72 -1.09 0.04
N ARG A 11 -17.77 -1.88 -0.19
CA ARG A 11 -18.23 -2.87 0.80
C ARG A 11 -17.31 -4.06 1.02
N TYR A 12 -16.35 -4.32 0.12
CA TYR A 12 -15.45 -5.48 0.20
C TYR A 12 -14.01 -5.11 0.58
N ILE A 13 -13.71 -3.82 0.61
CA ILE A 13 -12.36 -3.34 0.89
C ILE A 13 -12.39 -2.20 1.91
N ASN A 14 -11.36 -2.15 2.75
CA ASN A 14 -11.02 -0.97 3.51
C ASN A 14 -9.85 -0.28 2.83
N ILE A 15 -10.00 1.00 2.52
CA ILE A 15 -8.97 1.80 1.86
C ILE A 15 -8.30 2.68 2.91
N TYR A 16 -6.97 2.71 2.94
CA TYR A 16 -6.16 3.51 3.86
C TYR A 16 -5.39 4.58 3.11
N GLY A 17 -5.27 5.73 3.75
CA GLY A 17 -4.58 6.89 3.19
C GLY A 17 -5.42 7.69 2.21
N ARG A 18 -4.83 8.74 1.66
CA ARG A 18 -5.46 9.57 0.63
C ARG A 18 -5.49 8.82 -0.69
N SER A 19 -6.64 8.51 -1.14
CA SER A 19 -6.90 7.75 -2.36
C SER A 19 -8.02 8.39 -3.17
N TYR A 20 -8.11 8.05 -4.42
CA TYR A 20 -9.14 8.52 -5.32
C TYR A 20 -9.77 7.35 -6.08
N LEU A 21 -11.07 7.18 -5.95
CA LEU A 21 -11.84 6.17 -6.69
C LEU A 21 -12.55 6.84 -7.87
N SER A 22 -12.24 6.40 -9.09
CA SER A 22 -12.88 6.86 -10.32
C SER A 22 -13.02 5.70 -11.29
N ASP A 23 -14.18 5.60 -11.92
CA ASP A 23 -14.49 4.60 -12.95
C ASP A 23 -14.20 3.16 -12.50
N GLY A 24 -14.48 2.86 -11.23
CA GLY A 24 -14.23 1.55 -10.64
C GLY A 24 -12.75 1.20 -10.42
N LYS A 25 -11.85 2.19 -10.51
CA LYS A 25 -10.40 2.04 -10.31
C LYS A 25 -9.95 2.87 -9.13
N LEU A 26 -9.08 2.31 -8.31
CA LEU A 26 -8.55 2.97 -7.12
C LEU A 26 -7.14 3.50 -7.38
N LYS A 27 -6.96 4.80 -7.26
CA LYS A 27 -5.64 5.45 -7.35
C LYS A 27 -5.01 5.54 -5.97
N LEU A 28 -3.79 5.01 -5.87
CA LEU A 28 -2.96 4.98 -4.68
C LEU A 28 -1.63 5.67 -4.98
N ASP A 29 -1.54 6.95 -4.67
CA ASP A 29 -0.37 7.78 -5.00
C ASP A 29 0.60 7.88 -3.82
N HIS A 30 0.09 8.20 -2.63
CA HIS A 30 0.93 8.42 -1.47
C HIS A 30 1.54 7.13 -0.92
N THR A 31 2.63 7.30 -0.21
CA THR A 31 3.25 6.23 0.57
C THR A 31 2.28 5.71 1.64
N THR A 32 2.38 4.45 2.00
CA THR A 32 1.47 3.72 2.90
C THR A 32 0.00 3.65 2.47
N ASN A 33 -0.38 4.24 1.33
CA ASN A 33 -1.70 3.97 0.78
C ASN A 33 -1.88 2.47 0.59
N GLY A 34 -3.03 1.97 0.98
CA GLY A 34 -3.25 0.53 0.95
C GLY A 34 -4.71 0.13 1.03
N VAL A 35 -4.92 -1.15 0.96
CA VAL A 35 -6.24 -1.77 1.07
C VAL A 35 -6.18 -3.00 1.97
N ASP A 36 -7.21 -3.17 2.81
CA ASP A 36 -7.55 -4.47 3.38
C ASP A 36 -8.66 -5.08 2.54
N LEU A 37 -8.49 -6.35 2.22
CA LEU A 37 -9.43 -7.14 1.45
C LEU A 37 -9.77 -8.41 2.22
N PHE A 38 -11.02 -8.83 2.16
CA PHE A 38 -11.50 -10.04 2.79
C PHE A 38 -12.02 -10.98 1.71
N PHE A 39 -11.40 -12.16 1.61
CA PHE A 39 -11.65 -13.10 0.53
C PHE A 39 -11.72 -14.55 1.03
N LYS A 40 -12.31 -15.39 0.19
CA LYS A 40 -12.34 -16.84 0.37
C LYS A 40 -11.47 -17.49 -0.69
N GLY A 41 -10.77 -18.56 -0.31
CA GLY A 41 -9.98 -19.38 -1.21
C GLY A 41 -8.50 -19.38 -0.89
N GLU A 42 -7.74 -20.16 -1.64
CA GLU A 42 -6.32 -20.43 -1.42
C GLU A 42 -5.40 -19.41 -2.13
N THR A 43 -5.98 -18.58 -3.02
CA THR A 43 -5.21 -17.69 -3.90
C THR A 43 -5.94 -16.37 -4.10
N LEU A 44 -5.18 -15.27 -4.08
CA LEU A 44 -5.65 -13.95 -4.46
C LEU A 44 -4.66 -13.29 -5.42
N SER A 45 -5.20 -12.69 -6.46
CA SER A 45 -4.46 -11.85 -7.40
C SER A 45 -4.98 -10.41 -7.40
N VAL A 46 -4.11 -9.45 -7.64
CA VAL A 46 -4.44 -8.05 -7.88
C VAL A 46 -3.94 -7.61 -9.26
N THR A 47 -4.80 -6.97 -10.04
CA THR A 47 -4.42 -6.32 -11.29
C THR A 47 -4.29 -4.83 -11.03
N LEU A 48 -3.12 -4.28 -11.29
CA LEU A 48 -2.86 -2.85 -11.14
C LEU A 48 -1.99 -2.32 -12.29
N LYS A 49 -2.12 -1.02 -12.55
CA LYS A 49 -1.26 -0.26 -13.43
C LYS A 49 -0.36 0.64 -12.58
N ALA A 50 0.95 0.49 -12.76
CA ALA A 50 1.96 1.34 -12.12
C ALA A 50 2.59 2.30 -13.12
N SER A 51 2.84 3.54 -12.73
CA SER A 51 3.50 4.55 -13.57
C SER A 51 5.00 4.31 -13.73
N ALA A 52 5.61 3.62 -12.76
CA ALA A 52 7.02 3.23 -12.76
C ALA A 52 7.22 1.97 -11.89
N ASN A 53 8.45 1.42 -11.90
CA ASN A 53 8.81 0.33 -10.99
C ASN A 53 8.72 0.80 -9.53
N SER A 54 8.18 -0.05 -8.67
CA SER A 54 7.91 0.26 -7.27
C SER A 54 7.82 -1.02 -6.43
N TYR A 55 7.36 -0.90 -5.19
CA TYR A 55 7.20 -2.05 -4.31
C TYR A 55 5.90 -1.98 -3.52
N MET A 56 5.32 -3.15 -3.26
CA MET A 56 4.25 -3.35 -2.29
C MET A 56 4.75 -4.22 -1.14
N ARG A 57 4.07 -4.08 0.01
CA ARG A 57 4.15 -5.05 1.09
C ARG A 57 2.78 -5.67 1.29
N VAL A 58 2.78 -6.99 1.45
CA VAL A 58 1.57 -7.80 1.56
C VAL A 58 1.61 -8.54 2.89
N PHE A 59 0.58 -8.35 3.68
CA PHE A 59 0.36 -9.01 4.96
C PHE A 59 -0.86 -9.91 4.83
N ILE A 60 -0.78 -11.15 5.30
CA ILE A 60 -1.87 -12.12 5.22
C ILE A 60 -2.23 -12.55 6.63
N ASP A 61 -3.52 -12.46 6.95
CA ASP A 61 -4.09 -12.81 8.26
C ASP A 61 -3.34 -12.09 9.41
N ASP A 62 -2.68 -12.83 10.29
CA ASP A 62 -1.97 -12.29 11.46
C ASP A 62 -0.48 -12.02 11.20
N ASP A 63 -0.01 -12.13 9.93
CA ASP A 63 1.38 -11.82 9.59
C ASP A 63 1.66 -10.32 9.79
N THR A 64 2.58 -10.00 10.68
CA THR A 64 2.99 -8.62 11.01
C THR A 64 4.23 -8.15 10.25
N GLU A 65 4.99 -9.07 9.66
CA GLU A 65 6.21 -8.73 8.90
C GLU A 65 5.91 -8.40 7.44
N GLY A 66 4.99 -9.14 6.86
CA GLY A 66 4.58 -8.99 5.49
C GLY A 66 5.66 -9.33 4.45
N ARG A 67 5.24 -9.74 3.28
CA ARG A 67 6.12 -10.04 2.15
C ARG A 67 6.25 -8.84 1.24
N ARG A 68 7.49 -8.46 0.91
CA ARG A 68 7.78 -7.39 -0.05
C ARG A 68 7.77 -7.94 -1.48
N LEU A 69 7.02 -7.30 -2.37
CA LEU A 69 6.89 -7.68 -3.78
C LEU A 69 7.24 -6.51 -4.68
N ALA A 70 7.97 -6.79 -5.75
CA ALA A 70 8.25 -5.80 -6.79
C ALA A 70 7.01 -5.59 -7.67
N VAL A 71 6.77 -4.33 -8.01
CA VAL A 71 5.73 -3.88 -8.92
C VAL A 71 6.40 -3.25 -10.13
N SER A 72 6.18 -3.82 -11.30
CA SER A 72 6.77 -3.31 -12.56
C SER A 72 5.87 -2.27 -13.19
N ILE A 73 6.46 -1.36 -13.94
CA ILE A 73 5.75 -0.38 -14.78
C ILE A 73 4.72 -1.06 -15.70
N GLY A 74 3.61 -0.38 -15.94
CA GLY A 74 2.52 -0.83 -16.80
C GLY A 74 1.42 -1.60 -16.05
N THR A 75 0.48 -2.15 -16.77
CA THR A 75 -0.62 -2.96 -16.22
C THR A 75 -0.20 -4.42 -16.10
N LYS A 76 -0.23 -4.95 -14.89
CA LYS A 76 0.11 -6.36 -14.61
C LYS A 76 -0.77 -6.93 -13.51
N SER A 77 -0.93 -8.26 -13.54
CA SER A 77 -1.55 -9.02 -12.47
C SER A 77 -0.47 -9.66 -11.60
N TYR A 78 -0.65 -9.57 -10.29
CA TYR A 78 0.26 -10.09 -9.28
C TYR A 78 -0.46 -11.08 -8.38
N VAL A 79 0.09 -12.27 -8.21
CA VAL A 79 -0.38 -13.23 -7.21
C VAL A 79 0.14 -12.75 -5.85
N VAL A 80 -0.74 -12.21 -5.04
CA VAL A 80 -0.42 -11.63 -3.72
C VAL A 80 -0.61 -12.62 -2.58
N ALA A 81 -1.43 -13.65 -2.78
CA ALA A 81 -1.56 -14.80 -1.91
C ALA A 81 -1.67 -16.07 -2.73
N GLN A 82 -1.02 -17.16 -2.29
CA GLN A 82 -1.13 -18.49 -2.90
C GLN A 82 -0.78 -19.58 -1.91
N GLY A 83 -1.42 -20.75 -2.07
CA GLY A 83 -1.17 -21.91 -1.24
C GLY A 83 -1.62 -21.73 0.19
N LEU A 84 -2.63 -20.89 0.43
CA LEU A 84 -3.27 -20.77 1.73
C LEU A 84 -4.15 -22.00 1.99
N GLU A 85 -4.54 -22.21 3.23
CA GLU A 85 -5.59 -23.18 3.55
C GLU A 85 -6.91 -22.73 2.93
N ALA A 86 -7.77 -23.70 2.58
CA ALA A 86 -9.10 -23.36 2.07
C ALA A 86 -9.93 -22.68 3.19
N GLY A 87 -10.29 -21.43 3.01
CA GLY A 87 -11.00 -20.69 4.05
C GLY A 87 -11.17 -19.20 3.75
N ASN A 88 -11.48 -18.48 4.81
CA ASN A 88 -11.61 -17.03 4.78
C ASN A 88 -10.31 -16.40 5.26
N HIS A 89 -9.83 -15.44 4.47
CA HIS A 89 -8.57 -14.76 4.72
C HIS A 89 -8.74 -13.26 4.68
N LYS A 90 -7.89 -12.58 5.42
CA LYS A 90 -7.66 -11.14 5.32
C LYS A 90 -6.32 -10.90 4.66
N ILE A 91 -6.27 -9.99 3.71
CA ILE A 91 -5.01 -9.50 3.14
C ILE A 91 -4.94 -7.99 3.22
N ARG A 92 -3.78 -7.48 3.58
CA ARG A 92 -3.44 -6.06 3.49
C ARG A 92 -2.36 -5.86 2.44
N ILE A 93 -2.62 -4.98 1.48
CA ILE A 93 -1.66 -4.59 0.46
C ILE A 93 -1.33 -3.12 0.66
N VAL A 94 -0.06 -2.80 0.84
CA VAL A 94 0.43 -1.45 1.12
C VAL A 94 1.44 -1.03 0.08
N LYS A 95 1.24 0.13 -0.52
CA LYS A 95 2.25 0.80 -1.36
C LYS A 95 3.34 1.36 -0.45
N ILE A 96 4.58 0.91 -0.61
CA ILE A 96 5.67 1.23 0.30
C ILE A 96 6.74 2.17 -0.28
N THR A 97 6.50 2.68 -1.48
CA THR A 97 7.34 3.66 -2.18
C THR A 97 6.65 5.02 -2.24
N GLU A 98 7.41 6.06 -2.48
CA GLU A 98 6.89 7.43 -2.52
C GLU A 98 6.04 7.70 -3.78
N MET A 99 5.25 8.78 -3.73
CA MET A 99 4.44 9.24 -4.86
C MET A 99 5.31 9.63 -6.06
N GLN A 100 6.44 10.28 -5.80
CA GLN A 100 7.38 10.70 -6.83
C GLN A 100 8.12 9.53 -7.50
N ASP A 101 8.18 8.36 -6.85
CA ASP A 101 8.74 7.15 -7.45
C ASP A 101 7.74 6.50 -8.40
N ALA A 102 6.50 6.31 -7.94
CA ALA A 102 5.43 5.69 -8.73
C ALA A 102 4.04 5.99 -8.14
N THR A 103 3.05 6.02 -9.02
CA THR A 103 1.63 6.01 -8.68
C THR A 103 1.00 4.71 -9.15
N TRP A 104 -0.10 4.29 -8.49
CA TRP A 104 -0.82 3.08 -8.85
C TRP A 104 -2.28 3.34 -9.17
N GLU A 105 -2.79 2.56 -10.10
CA GLU A 105 -4.21 2.42 -10.38
C GLU A 105 -4.58 0.95 -10.20
N VAL A 106 -5.19 0.59 -9.08
CA VAL A 106 -5.70 -0.76 -8.84
C VAL A 106 -7.00 -0.93 -9.61
N GLN A 107 -7.07 -1.98 -10.43
CA GLN A 107 -8.16 -2.21 -11.37
C GLN A 107 -9.12 -3.30 -10.89
N SER A 108 -8.59 -4.43 -10.43
CA SER A 108 -9.41 -5.54 -9.95
C SER A 108 -8.65 -6.46 -8.99
N PHE A 109 -9.44 -7.25 -8.27
CA PHE A 109 -8.98 -8.39 -7.50
C PHE A 109 -9.65 -9.66 -8.01
N SER A 110 -8.97 -10.80 -7.95
CA SER A 110 -9.49 -12.10 -8.35
C SER A 110 -9.19 -13.14 -7.27
N ALA A 111 -10.25 -13.79 -6.77
CA ALA A 111 -10.22 -14.89 -5.80
C ALA A 111 -11.42 -15.80 -6.00
N GLU A 112 -11.55 -16.87 -5.21
CA GLU A 112 -12.73 -17.75 -5.24
C GLU A 112 -14.01 -17.00 -4.85
N GLY A 113 -13.93 -16.10 -3.86
CA GLY A 113 -15.03 -15.25 -3.41
C GLY A 113 -14.55 -14.09 -2.54
N PHE A 114 -15.47 -13.14 -2.30
CA PHE A 114 -15.20 -11.97 -1.46
C PHE A 114 -16.32 -11.78 -0.45
N PHE A 115 -16.00 -11.25 0.73
CA PHE A 115 -16.99 -10.90 1.74
C PHE A 115 -16.75 -9.51 2.32
N ALA A 116 -17.78 -8.96 2.96
CA ALA A 116 -17.77 -7.58 3.41
C ALA A 116 -16.62 -7.31 4.40
N ALA A 117 -15.91 -6.22 4.17
CA ALA A 117 -14.89 -5.74 5.10
C ALA A 117 -15.53 -5.32 6.43
N PRO A 118 -14.92 -5.63 7.57
CA PRO A 118 -15.37 -5.10 8.86
C PRO A 118 -15.22 -3.58 8.90
N ALA A 119 -15.97 -2.96 9.80
CA ALA A 119 -15.86 -1.53 10.03
C ALA A 119 -14.42 -1.16 10.41
N LYS A 120 -13.95 -0.03 9.87
CA LYS A 120 -12.67 0.56 10.27
C LYS A 120 -12.72 1.07 11.69
N SER A 121 -11.53 1.24 12.29
CA SER A 121 -11.38 1.90 13.59
C SER A 121 -11.95 3.32 13.56
N GLU A 122 -12.56 3.73 14.68
CA GLU A 122 -12.96 5.12 14.89
C GLU A 122 -11.77 6.04 15.15
N LEU A 123 -10.68 5.47 15.70
CA LEU A 123 -9.43 6.20 15.86
C LEU A 123 -8.80 6.46 14.51
N LYS A 124 -8.57 7.74 14.20
CA LYS A 124 -7.97 8.18 12.94
C LYS A 124 -6.70 8.96 13.22
N LEU A 125 -5.63 8.62 12.52
CA LEU A 125 -4.34 9.27 12.61
C LEU A 125 -3.94 9.83 11.26
N GLU A 126 -3.51 11.09 11.22
CA GLU A 126 -2.89 11.68 10.04
C GLU A 126 -1.44 12.05 10.36
N PHE A 127 -0.53 11.60 9.51
CA PHE A 127 0.90 11.89 9.61
C PHE A 127 1.30 12.74 8.41
N ILE A 128 1.88 13.90 8.70
CA ILE A 128 2.42 14.81 7.68
C ILE A 128 3.92 14.89 7.90
N GLY A 129 4.71 14.61 6.88
CA GLY A 129 6.16 14.58 7.06
C GLY A 129 6.96 14.47 5.76
N ASP A 130 8.24 14.34 5.94
CA ASP A 130 9.25 14.30 4.90
C ASP A 130 9.73 12.87 4.57
N SER A 131 10.97 12.74 4.13
CA SER A 131 11.63 11.48 3.78
C SER A 131 11.67 10.46 4.92
N ILE A 132 11.77 10.88 6.17
CA ILE A 132 11.79 9.98 7.33
C ILE A 132 10.42 9.31 7.48
N THR A 133 9.37 10.08 7.35
CA THR A 133 7.98 9.59 7.42
C THR A 133 7.63 8.74 6.19
N ALA A 134 8.18 9.07 5.03
CA ALA A 134 7.98 8.32 3.80
C ALA A 134 8.75 6.99 3.75
N GLY A 135 9.73 6.78 4.63
CA GLY A 135 10.53 5.55 4.69
C GLY A 135 11.67 5.50 3.69
N TYR A 136 12.13 6.66 3.25
CA TYR A 136 13.22 6.79 2.30
C TYR A 136 14.54 6.24 2.86
N GLY A 137 15.03 5.14 2.28
CA GLY A 137 16.28 4.51 2.68
C GLY A 137 16.24 3.75 4.01
N VAL A 138 15.06 3.49 4.58
CA VAL A 138 14.91 2.86 5.91
C VAL A 138 15.49 1.44 6.01
N LEU A 139 15.60 0.73 4.90
CA LEU A 139 16.21 -0.62 4.83
C LEU A 139 17.71 -0.58 4.54
N GLY A 140 18.26 0.58 4.22
CA GLY A 140 19.66 0.75 3.88
C GLY A 140 20.55 1.06 5.06
N LYS A 141 21.87 1.07 4.82
CA LYS A 141 22.88 1.59 5.73
C LYS A 141 23.15 3.07 5.44
N GLN A 142 23.80 3.77 6.36
CA GLN A 142 24.13 5.18 6.20
C GLN A 142 24.99 5.47 4.94
N SER A 143 25.82 4.51 4.53
CA SER A 143 26.67 4.61 3.33
C SER A 143 25.95 4.34 2.02
N ASP A 144 24.74 3.78 2.05
CA ASP A 144 24.06 3.33 0.85
C ASP A 144 23.45 4.52 0.10
N GLN A 145 23.50 4.45 -1.23
CA GLN A 145 22.67 5.34 -2.04
C GLN A 145 21.21 5.02 -1.81
N LYS A 146 20.40 6.03 -1.59
CA LYS A 146 18.97 5.88 -1.41
C LYS A 146 18.29 5.62 -2.74
N THR A 147 17.52 4.53 -2.77
CA THR A 147 16.77 4.08 -3.93
C THR A 147 15.43 3.50 -3.50
N ILE A 148 14.54 3.25 -4.44
CA ILE A 148 13.29 2.52 -4.16
C ILE A 148 13.55 1.12 -3.59
N MET A 149 14.73 0.54 -3.80
CA MET A 149 15.07 -0.79 -3.31
C MET A 149 15.27 -0.82 -1.79
N ASN A 150 15.79 0.26 -1.20
CA ASN A 150 16.01 0.37 0.24
C ASN A 150 15.01 1.29 0.95
N SER A 151 13.93 1.68 0.28
CA SER A 151 12.82 2.42 0.84
C SER A 151 11.66 1.50 1.20
N ASP A 152 11.03 1.73 2.34
CA ASP A 152 9.87 0.95 2.81
C ASP A 152 9.06 1.72 3.86
N ALA A 153 7.96 2.30 3.44
CA ALA A 153 7.11 3.08 4.32
C ALA A 153 6.42 2.26 5.43
N SER A 154 6.26 0.95 5.24
CA SER A 154 5.67 0.08 6.28
C SER A 154 6.60 -0.13 7.49
N LYS A 155 7.85 0.28 7.40
CA LYS A 155 8.83 0.22 8.49
C LYS A 155 9.04 1.57 9.18
N THR A 156 8.23 2.56 8.87
CA THR A 156 8.30 3.89 9.49
C THR A 156 7.48 3.97 10.78
N TYR A 157 7.83 4.95 11.60
CA TYR A 157 7.10 5.23 12.84
C TYR A 157 5.61 5.49 12.57
N ALA A 158 5.27 6.16 11.48
CA ALA A 158 3.90 6.51 11.13
C ALA A 158 3.04 5.24 10.92
N TYR A 159 3.50 4.35 10.05
CA TYR A 159 2.78 3.09 9.80
C TYR A 159 2.75 2.20 11.04
N LEU A 160 3.89 2.00 11.71
CA LEU A 160 3.99 1.13 12.88
C LEU A 160 3.13 1.63 14.05
N THR A 161 3.05 2.96 14.27
CA THR A 161 2.17 3.55 15.28
C THR A 161 0.71 3.29 14.93
N ALA A 162 0.29 3.54 13.69
CA ALA A 162 -1.07 3.28 13.26
C ALA A 162 -1.48 1.82 13.45
N GLN A 163 -0.59 0.87 13.08
CA GLN A 163 -0.84 -0.55 13.27
C GLN A 163 -0.95 -0.91 14.77
N LYS A 164 -0.01 -0.45 15.59
CA LYS A 164 0.01 -0.74 17.04
C LYS A 164 -1.23 -0.19 17.75
N MET A 165 -1.76 0.92 17.29
CA MET A 165 -2.97 1.54 17.84
C MET A 165 -4.26 1.03 17.18
N ASN A 166 -4.15 0.12 16.22
CA ASN A 166 -5.27 -0.33 15.38
C ASN A 166 -6.10 0.85 14.83
N ALA A 167 -5.41 1.89 14.34
CA ALA A 167 -6.02 3.11 13.84
C ALA A 167 -6.26 3.07 12.33
N ASP A 168 -7.33 3.73 11.87
CA ASP A 168 -7.41 4.21 10.49
C ASP A 168 -6.37 5.31 10.29
N TYR A 169 -5.69 5.38 9.17
CA TYR A 169 -4.58 6.30 9.00
C TYR A 169 -4.46 6.90 7.60
N SER A 170 -3.82 8.07 7.57
CA SER A 170 -3.36 8.74 6.35
C SER A 170 -1.93 9.23 6.56
N VAL A 171 -1.06 8.98 5.58
CA VAL A 171 0.31 9.50 5.59
C VAL A 171 0.52 10.37 4.35
N ILE A 172 0.82 11.63 4.58
CA ILE A 172 1.14 12.62 3.54
C ILE A 172 2.61 12.98 3.71
N ALA A 173 3.46 12.25 3.03
CA ALA A 173 4.89 12.41 3.18
C ALA A 173 5.64 12.08 1.88
N TRP A 174 6.65 12.87 1.59
CA TRP A 174 7.63 12.55 0.54
C TRP A 174 8.94 13.31 0.76
N SER A 175 9.98 12.79 0.17
CA SER A 175 11.34 13.33 0.31
C SER A 175 11.46 14.74 -0.25
N GLY A 176 12.11 15.59 0.51
CA GLY A 176 12.33 17.00 0.12
C GLY A 176 11.22 17.96 0.46
N ILE A 177 10.10 17.50 1.05
CA ILE A 177 9.05 18.40 1.53
C ILE A 177 9.49 19.12 2.81
N CYS A 178 9.13 20.38 2.93
CA CYS A 178 9.38 21.21 4.12
C CYS A 178 8.11 21.95 4.51
N THR A 179 7.96 22.24 5.80
CA THR A 179 6.86 23.06 6.34
C THR A 179 7.03 24.55 6.02
N LYS A 180 8.24 24.97 5.66
CA LYS A 180 8.58 26.31 5.20
C LYS A 180 9.33 26.19 3.87
N ALA A 181 9.22 27.20 3.02
CA ALA A 181 9.97 27.22 1.77
C ALA A 181 11.44 26.84 2.01
N PRO A 182 12.00 25.89 1.25
CA PRO A 182 13.37 25.46 1.45
C PRO A 182 14.31 26.65 1.34
N LEU A 183 15.33 26.70 2.18
CA LEU A 183 16.42 27.69 2.09
C LEU A 183 17.22 27.56 0.79
N TRP A 184 17.03 26.46 0.09
CA TRP A 184 17.60 26.13 -1.23
C TRP A 184 16.64 26.63 -2.30
N GLY A 185 17.03 27.64 -3.03
CA GLY A 185 16.24 28.17 -4.14
C GLY A 185 15.95 27.11 -5.20
N PRO A 186 14.96 27.35 -6.09
CA PRO A 186 14.69 26.44 -7.20
C PRO A 186 15.92 26.43 -8.11
N GLY A 187 16.67 25.34 -8.07
CA GLY A 187 17.83 25.16 -8.95
C GLY A 187 19.09 24.54 -8.37
N MET A 188 19.01 23.82 -7.24
CA MET A 188 20.12 22.96 -6.82
C MET A 188 19.71 21.51 -6.74
#